data_3a0a4e0c0ef5155b902ac79b5b037845
#
_entry.id   3a0a4e0c0ef5155b902ac79b5b037845
#
_cell.length_a   1.000
_cell.length_b   1.000
_cell.length_c   1.000
_cell.angle_alpha   90.00
_cell.angle_beta   90.00
_cell.angle_gamma   90.00
#
_symmetry.space_group_name_H-M   'P 1'
#
loop_
_entity.id
_entity.type
_entity.pdbx_description
1 polymer ?
#
loop_
_entity_poly.entity_id
_entity_poly.type
_entity_poly.pdbx_seq_one_letter_code
_entity_poly.pdbx_strand_id
1 'polypeptide(L)'
;KVHPTNGTPYRPTLILGVITGLVAGLLPLNDLATLVNIGALSAFVLICSAILVLRYKRPELPRAFRTPWVPLVPVIGIGFSIWLLALLPWATWERFLIWLVLGLVVYFGYGIRNSKLAKPDA
;
A
#
# COMPACT_ATOMS: atom_id res chain seq x y z
N LYS A 1 -16.51 -13.32 -9.10
CA LYS A 1 -16.78 -14.07 -10.34
C LYS A 1 -16.20 -13.29 -11.52
N VAL A 2 -15.40 -13.96 -12.31
CA VAL A 2 -14.76 -13.43 -13.51
C VAL A 2 -15.74 -13.55 -14.67
N HIS A 3 -15.79 -12.57 -15.57
CA HIS A 3 -16.70 -12.61 -16.71
C HIS A 3 -16.23 -13.70 -17.69
N PRO A 4 -17.12 -14.59 -18.19
CA PRO A 4 -16.71 -15.74 -18.99
C PRO A 4 -16.07 -15.39 -20.32
N THR A 5 -16.35 -14.22 -20.90
CA THR A 5 -15.83 -13.79 -22.21
C THR A 5 -14.54 -12.95 -22.12
N ASN A 6 -14.36 -12.13 -21.08
CA ASN A 6 -13.25 -11.15 -21.01
C ASN A 6 -12.21 -11.48 -19.93
N GLY A 7 -12.39 -12.54 -19.13
CA GLY A 7 -11.45 -12.93 -18.08
C GLY A 7 -11.21 -11.90 -16.98
N THR A 8 -11.97 -10.79 -16.95
CA THR A 8 -11.77 -9.67 -16.03
C THR A 8 -12.89 -9.57 -14.99
N PRO A 9 -12.60 -9.18 -13.76
CA PRO A 9 -13.59 -8.98 -12.71
C PRO A 9 -14.32 -7.63 -12.89
N TYR A 10 -15.19 -7.51 -13.92
CA TYR A 10 -15.80 -6.24 -14.30
C TYR A 10 -16.63 -5.58 -13.19
N ARG A 11 -17.33 -6.37 -12.34
CA ARG A 11 -18.14 -5.83 -11.24
C ARG A 11 -17.32 -5.05 -10.20
N PRO A 12 -16.23 -5.61 -9.62
CA PRO A 12 -15.37 -4.82 -8.73
C PRO A 12 -14.74 -3.61 -9.42
N THR A 13 -14.36 -3.75 -10.69
CA THR A 13 -13.78 -2.64 -11.46
C THR A 13 -14.77 -1.50 -11.66
N LEU A 14 -16.02 -1.81 -11.99
CA LEU A 14 -17.08 -0.80 -12.19
C LEU A 14 -17.44 -0.13 -10.86
N ILE A 15 -17.60 -0.89 -9.79
CA ILE A 15 -17.87 -0.36 -8.45
C ILE A 15 -16.74 0.56 -7.99
N LEU A 16 -15.48 0.13 -8.11
CA LEU A 16 -14.32 0.94 -7.76
C LEU A 16 -14.22 2.19 -8.64
N GLY A 17 -14.48 2.06 -9.95
CA GLY A 17 -14.49 3.19 -10.88
C GLY A 17 -15.53 4.26 -10.53
N VAL A 18 -16.75 3.85 -10.19
CA VAL A 18 -17.82 4.77 -9.76
C VAL A 18 -17.44 5.44 -8.43
N ILE A 19 -17.01 4.66 -7.44
CA ILE A 19 -16.62 5.21 -6.13
C ILE A 19 -15.46 6.19 -6.30
N THR A 20 -14.42 5.81 -7.04
CA THR A 20 -13.26 6.68 -7.28
C THR A 20 -13.64 7.95 -8.04
N GLY A 21 -14.51 7.83 -9.05
CA GLY A 21 -15.01 8.98 -9.80
C GLY A 21 -15.81 9.96 -8.94
N LEU A 22 -16.67 9.46 -8.06
CA LEU A 22 -17.43 10.28 -7.12
C LEU A 22 -16.51 10.98 -6.12
N VAL A 23 -15.58 10.25 -5.53
CA VAL A 23 -14.59 10.80 -4.58
C VAL A 23 -13.72 11.86 -5.25
N ALA A 24 -13.24 11.60 -6.47
CA ALA A 24 -12.42 12.54 -7.22
C ALA A 24 -13.18 13.81 -7.63
N GLY A 25 -14.50 13.71 -7.86
CA GLY A 25 -15.34 14.87 -8.20
C GLY A 25 -15.72 15.72 -6.99
N LEU A 26 -15.71 15.18 -5.79
CA LEU A 26 -16.14 15.87 -4.56
C LEU A 26 -14.98 16.46 -3.76
N LEU A 27 -13.77 15.91 -3.90
CA LEU A 27 -12.62 16.36 -3.14
C LEU A 27 -11.74 17.33 -3.96
N PRO A 28 -11.20 18.39 -3.33
CA PRO A 28 -10.26 19.28 -4.00
C PRO A 28 -8.97 18.52 -4.39
N LEU A 29 -8.47 18.81 -5.59
CA LEU A 29 -7.33 18.13 -6.19
C LEU A 29 -6.08 18.15 -5.29
N ASN A 30 -5.87 19.25 -4.60
CA ASN A 30 -4.73 19.41 -3.68
C ASN A 30 -4.78 18.42 -2.51
N ASP A 31 -5.95 18.16 -1.96
CA ASP A 31 -6.16 17.22 -0.87
C ASP A 31 -5.91 15.77 -1.34
N LEU A 32 -6.37 15.44 -2.54
CA LEU A 32 -6.11 14.14 -3.15
C LEU A 32 -4.61 13.93 -3.42
N ALA A 33 -3.93 14.93 -3.94
CA ALA A 33 -2.49 14.86 -4.21
C ALA A 33 -1.68 14.63 -2.93
N THR A 34 -2.02 15.31 -1.83
CA THR A 34 -1.33 15.13 -0.54
C THR A 34 -1.59 13.75 0.06
N LEU A 35 -2.80 13.20 -0.08
CA LEU A 35 -3.11 11.84 0.36
C LEU A 35 -2.38 10.77 -0.45
N VAL A 36 -2.24 10.95 -1.75
CA VAL A 36 -1.45 10.05 -2.61
C VAL A 36 0.02 10.08 -2.20
N ASN A 37 0.57 11.28 -1.96
CA ASN A 37 1.96 11.43 -1.56
C ASN A 37 2.26 10.76 -0.21
N ILE A 38 1.44 10.97 0.83
CA ILE A 38 1.65 10.33 2.13
C ILE A 38 1.51 8.81 2.04
N GLY A 39 0.56 8.32 1.24
CA GLY A 39 0.37 6.89 0.99
C GLY A 39 1.57 6.26 0.29
N ALA A 40 2.07 6.89 -0.78
CA ALA A 40 3.23 6.42 -1.53
C ALA A 40 4.51 6.41 -0.67
N LEU A 41 4.79 7.49 0.06
CA LEU A 41 5.95 7.59 0.94
C LEU A 41 5.90 6.56 2.07
N SER A 42 4.73 6.34 2.67
CA SER A 42 4.52 5.29 3.68
C SER A 42 4.76 3.89 3.10
N ALA A 43 4.28 3.63 1.89
CA ALA A 43 4.53 2.37 1.19
C ALA A 43 6.03 2.16 0.91
N PHE A 44 6.78 3.19 0.53
CA PHE A 44 8.23 3.10 0.34
C PHE A 44 8.96 2.77 1.63
N VAL A 45 8.59 3.37 2.75
CA VAL A 45 9.15 3.02 4.07
C VAL A 45 8.91 1.54 4.38
N LEU A 46 7.68 1.05 4.17
CA LEU A 46 7.32 -0.34 4.41
C LEU A 46 8.09 -1.30 3.49
N ILE A 47 8.18 -0.99 2.19
CA ILE A 47 8.89 -1.83 1.22
C ILE A 47 10.38 -1.89 1.54
N CYS A 48 11.02 -0.75 1.81
CA CYS A 48 12.43 -0.72 2.16
C CYS A 48 12.71 -1.46 3.48
N SER A 49 11.82 -1.32 4.46
CA SER A 49 11.90 -2.07 5.73
C SER A 49 11.72 -3.57 5.52
N ALA A 50 10.75 -3.97 4.68
CA ALA A 50 10.52 -5.37 4.33
C ALA A 50 11.74 -5.99 3.63
N ILE A 51 12.39 -5.26 2.71
CA ILE A 51 13.61 -5.70 2.03
C ILE A 51 14.73 -5.94 3.05
N LEU A 52 14.92 -5.03 4.01
CA LEU A 52 15.93 -5.20 5.06
C LEU A 52 15.63 -6.42 5.91
N VAL A 53 14.40 -6.56 6.42
CA VAL A 53 13.98 -7.69 7.25
C VAL A 53 14.14 -9.02 6.51
N LEU A 54 13.70 -9.09 5.25
CA LEU A 54 13.82 -10.30 4.45
C LEU A 54 15.28 -10.68 4.18
N ARG A 55 16.15 -9.68 4.04
CA ARG A 55 17.57 -9.94 3.77
C ARG A 55 18.30 -10.50 4.99
N TYR A 56 17.93 -10.05 6.18
CA TYR A 56 18.51 -10.56 7.42
C TYR A 56 17.90 -11.88 7.89
N LYS A 57 16.56 -12.04 7.74
CA LYS A 57 15.84 -13.23 8.24
C LYS A 57 15.82 -14.41 7.27
N ARG A 58 15.86 -14.15 5.96
CA ARG A 58 15.76 -15.17 4.91
C ARG A 58 16.79 -14.94 3.80
N PRO A 59 18.10 -15.12 4.07
CA PRO A 59 19.17 -14.92 3.09
C PRO A 59 19.12 -15.94 1.94
N GLU A 60 18.55 -17.12 2.18
CA GLU A 60 18.49 -18.30 1.28
C GLU A 60 17.46 -18.18 0.15
N LEU A 61 16.55 -17.20 0.20
CA LEU A 61 15.53 -17.06 -0.86
C LEU A 61 16.19 -16.75 -2.22
N PRO A 62 15.85 -17.51 -3.28
CA PRO A 62 16.34 -17.22 -4.61
C PRO A 62 15.82 -15.86 -5.09
N ARG A 63 16.73 -14.96 -5.47
CA ARG A 63 16.39 -13.62 -5.92
C ARG A 63 16.89 -13.43 -7.35
N ALA A 64 15.96 -13.03 -8.24
CA ALA A 64 16.28 -12.71 -9.62
C ALA A 64 17.22 -11.49 -9.74
N PHE A 65 17.14 -10.56 -8.78
CA PHE A 65 17.99 -9.37 -8.71
C PHE A 65 18.51 -9.14 -7.29
N ARG A 66 19.81 -8.96 -7.16
CA ARG A 66 20.47 -8.59 -5.90
C ARG A 66 20.73 -7.10 -5.91
N THR A 67 19.97 -6.33 -5.14
CA THR A 67 20.20 -4.89 -4.98
C THR A 67 21.64 -4.67 -4.49
N PRO A 68 22.47 -3.91 -5.23
CA PRO A 68 23.81 -3.59 -4.78
C PRO A 68 23.75 -2.69 -3.54
N TRP A 69 24.81 -2.70 -2.72
CA TRP A 69 24.94 -1.80 -1.57
C TRP A 69 23.84 -1.90 -0.51
N VAL A 70 23.33 -3.08 -0.26
CA VAL A 70 22.48 -3.31 0.92
C VAL A 70 23.39 -3.49 2.15
N PRO A 71 23.12 -2.78 3.25
CA PRO A 71 21.88 -2.11 3.65
C PRO A 71 21.74 -0.62 3.27
N LEU A 72 22.74 -0.02 2.66
CA LEU A 72 22.83 1.44 2.45
C LEU A 72 21.61 1.99 1.67
N VAL A 73 21.29 1.41 0.52
CA VAL A 73 20.20 1.91 -0.36
C VAL A 73 18.83 1.89 0.34
N PRO A 74 18.38 0.79 0.98
CA PRO A 74 17.12 0.80 1.70
C PRO A 74 17.11 1.77 2.89
N VAL A 75 18.22 1.93 3.61
CA VAL A 75 18.30 2.86 4.75
C VAL A 75 18.17 4.31 4.30
N ILE A 76 18.86 4.68 3.21
CA ILE A 76 18.73 6.01 2.62
C ILE A 76 17.29 6.23 2.14
N GLY A 77 16.67 5.24 1.49
CA GLY A 77 15.29 5.31 1.04
C GLY A 77 14.30 5.54 2.19
N ILE A 78 14.47 4.83 3.30
CA ILE A 78 13.67 5.03 4.51
C ILE A 78 13.88 6.45 5.07
N GLY A 79 15.13 6.86 5.25
CA GLY A 79 15.47 8.17 5.81
C GLY A 79 14.89 9.32 4.99
N PHE A 80 15.03 9.26 3.67
CA PHE A 80 14.48 10.27 2.77
C PHE A 80 12.95 10.31 2.76
N SER A 81 12.32 9.13 2.77
CA SER A 81 10.86 9.03 2.84
C SER A 81 10.31 9.57 4.15
N ILE A 82 10.94 9.26 5.30
CA ILE A 82 10.54 9.80 6.61
C ILE A 82 10.73 11.31 6.64
N TRP A 83 11.82 11.82 6.10
CA TRP A 83 12.03 13.26 6.04
C TRP A 83 10.94 13.96 5.22
N LEU A 84 10.62 13.46 4.03
CA LEU A 84 9.55 14.01 3.21
C LEU A 84 8.18 13.92 3.90
N LEU A 85 7.91 12.81 4.62
CA LEU A 85 6.71 12.67 5.43
C LEU A 85 6.61 13.72 6.52
N ALA A 86 7.71 14.05 7.18
CA ALA A 86 7.75 15.07 8.23
C ALA A 86 7.46 16.49 7.72
N LEU A 87 7.67 16.75 6.43
CA LEU A 87 7.38 18.04 5.80
C LEU A 87 5.90 18.19 5.39
N LEU A 88 5.10 17.13 5.47
CA LEU A 88 3.69 17.21 5.11
C LEU A 88 2.86 17.96 6.17
N PRO A 89 1.82 18.73 5.76
CA PRO A 89 0.92 19.42 6.69
C PRO A 89 0.21 18.44 7.64
N TRP A 90 -0.03 18.89 8.89
CA TRP A 90 -0.69 18.08 9.92
C TRP A 90 -2.06 17.55 9.49
N ALA A 91 -2.85 18.36 8.76
CA ALA A 91 -4.14 17.94 8.21
C ALA A 91 -4.06 16.71 7.31
N THR A 92 -2.94 16.52 6.60
CA THR A 92 -2.71 15.31 5.76
C THR A 92 -2.54 14.06 6.63
N TRP A 93 -1.85 14.19 7.77
CA TRP A 93 -1.66 13.10 8.71
C TRP A 93 -2.98 12.64 9.35
N GLU A 94 -3.84 13.58 9.74
CA GLU A 94 -5.17 13.26 10.28
C GLU A 94 -6.00 12.46 9.27
N ARG A 95 -6.08 12.94 8.03
CA ARG A 95 -6.80 12.25 6.95
C ARG A 95 -6.22 10.87 6.67
N PHE A 96 -4.90 10.77 6.60
CA PHE A 96 -4.22 9.50 6.38
C PHE A 96 -4.50 8.49 7.50
N LEU A 97 -4.46 8.91 8.76
CA LEU A 97 -4.76 8.04 9.89
C LEU A 97 -6.20 7.54 9.87
N ILE A 98 -7.16 8.40 9.51
CA ILE A 98 -8.56 7.99 9.36
C ILE A 98 -8.69 6.89 8.30
N TRP A 99 -8.08 7.09 7.13
CA TRP A 99 -8.09 6.09 6.06
C TRP A 99 -7.33 4.82 6.42
N LEU A 100 -6.23 4.93 7.15
CA LEU A 100 -5.46 3.79 7.65
C LEU A 100 -6.30 2.95 8.61
N VAL A 101 -6.97 3.58 9.57
CA VAL A 101 -7.84 2.88 10.53
C VAL A 101 -9.00 2.19 9.80
N LEU A 102 -9.65 2.86 8.86
CA LEU A 102 -10.70 2.25 8.03
C LEU A 102 -10.17 1.05 7.26
N GLY A 103 -8.99 1.17 6.64
CA GLY A 103 -8.34 0.07 5.93
C GLY A 103 -8.03 -1.12 6.84
N LEU A 104 -7.52 -0.85 8.04
CA LEU A 104 -7.24 -1.90 9.04
C LEU A 104 -8.51 -2.58 9.55
N VAL A 105 -9.58 -1.82 9.80
CA VAL A 105 -10.87 -2.38 10.19
C VAL A 105 -11.41 -3.33 9.11
N VAL A 106 -11.36 -2.91 7.85
CA VAL A 106 -11.75 -3.76 6.72
C VAL A 106 -10.84 -4.98 6.59
N TYR A 107 -9.54 -4.80 6.77
CA TYR A 107 -8.57 -5.89 6.70
C TYR A 107 -8.80 -6.93 7.80
N PHE A 108 -8.91 -6.52 9.05
CA PHE A 108 -9.12 -7.44 10.18
C PHE A 108 -10.54 -8.01 10.21
N GLY A 109 -11.56 -7.23 9.82
CA GLY A 109 -12.96 -7.68 9.80
C GLY A 109 -13.28 -8.64 8.65
N TYR A 110 -12.78 -8.34 7.46
CA TYR A 110 -13.10 -9.07 6.24
C TYR A 110 -11.90 -9.79 5.62
N GLY A 111 -10.75 -9.12 5.50
CA GLY A 111 -9.59 -9.62 4.76
C GLY A 111 -9.01 -10.90 5.35
N ILE A 112 -8.75 -10.93 6.65
CA ILE A 112 -8.18 -12.11 7.32
C ILE A 112 -9.12 -13.31 7.25
N ARG A 113 -10.43 -13.08 7.42
CA ARG A 113 -11.43 -14.17 7.44
C ARG A 113 -11.66 -14.79 6.07
N ASN A 114 -11.47 -14.02 4.99
CA ASN A 114 -11.70 -14.46 3.61
C ASN A 114 -10.41 -14.71 2.82
N SER A 115 -9.25 -14.61 3.47
CA SER A 115 -7.98 -14.90 2.82
C SER A 115 -7.83 -16.39 2.53
N LYS A 116 -7.58 -16.72 1.26
CA LYS A 116 -7.27 -18.10 0.84
C LYS A 116 -5.96 -18.64 1.44
N LEU A 117 -5.08 -17.76 1.87
CA LEU A 117 -3.83 -18.13 2.55
C LEU A 117 -4.01 -18.59 3.99
N ALA A 118 -5.17 -18.29 4.60
CA ALA A 118 -5.51 -18.76 5.94
C ALA A 118 -6.11 -20.18 5.97
N LYS A 119 -6.37 -20.78 4.77
CA LYS A 119 -6.83 -22.16 4.61
C LYS A 119 -5.75 -22.93 3.85
N PRO A 120 -4.84 -23.63 4.54
CA PRO A 120 -3.79 -24.40 3.90
C PRO A 120 -4.28 -25.67 3.17
N ASP A 121 -5.55 -26.06 3.35
CA ASP A 121 -6.11 -27.30 2.79
C ASP A 121 -7.41 -27.00 2.01
N ALA A 122 -7.28 -26.71 0.72
CA ALA A 122 -8.33 -26.96 -0.28
C ALA A 122 -7.71 -27.05 -1.67
#